data_6f6e6974ec97929c2de772cebc83133b
#
_entry.id   6f6e6974ec97929c2de772cebc83133b
#
_cell.length_a   1.000
_cell.length_b   1.000
_cell.length_c   1.000
_cell.angle_alpha   90.00
_cell.angle_beta   90.00
_cell.angle_gamma   90.00
#
_symmetry.space_group_name_H-M   'P 1'
#
loop_
_entity.id
_entity.type
_entity.pdbx_description
1 polymer ?
#
loop_
_entity_poly.entity_id
_entity_poly.type
_entity_poly.pdbx_seq_one_letter_code
_entity_poly.pdbx_strand_id
1 'polypeptide(L)'
;QAQVFRELHPVYIELDHVFRQTNSEFIELLNQVRNNSLTAQALAVLNKRYIPDFEPTRQADNYITLSTHNSKVDAINRREMEALKAKSYTYHATIKNTFPESMFPMDQVLTLKVGARVMFIKNDSSQEKLYYNGKLGVVTALSKTTITVTCEDDMVVEVHSETWENIRYTSDTGADTIASEVIGTFTHYPLRLAWAITIHKAQGLTF
;
A
#
# COMPACT_ATOMS: atom_id res chain seq x y z
N GLN A 1 6.96 11.04 28.67
CA GLN A 1 7.47 9.64 28.58
C GLN A 1 6.83 8.84 29.70
N ALA A 2 6.35 7.62 29.40
CA ALA A 2 5.75 6.75 30.39
C ALA A 2 6.79 6.38 31.47
N GLN A 3 6.39 6.35 32.74
CA GLN A 3 7.27 6.03 33.86
C GLN A 3 7.96 4.67 33.67
N VAL A 4 7.21 3.68 33.17
CA VAL A 4 7.70 2.33 32.84
C VAL A 4 8.93 2.35 31.92
N PHE A 5 9.01 3.30 30.97
CA PHE A 5 10.15 3.39 30.05
C PHE A 5 11.47 3.82 30.74
N ARG A 6 11.38 4.50 31.90
CA ARG A 6 12.55 4.89 32.71
C ARG A 6 13.04 3.75 33.59
N GLU A 7 12.15 2.83 33.94
CA GLU A 7 12.43 1.69 34.83
C GLU A 7 12.90 0.45 34.03
N LEU A 8 12.50 0.35 32.76
CA LEU A 8 12.99 -0.65 31.84
C LEU A 8 14.39 -0.28 31.36
N HIS A 9 15.31 -1.23 31.36
CA HIS A 9 16.60 -1.14 30.69
C HIS A 9 16.47 -1.76 29.27
N PRO A 10 15.88 -1.05 28.30
CA PRO A 10 15.63 -1.63 26.99
C PRO A 10 16.94 -1.86 26.25
N VAL A 11 17.04 -2.98 25.57
CA VAL A 11 18.11 -3.22 24.60
C VAL A 11 17.74 -2.48 23.31
N TYR A 12 18.60 -1.54 22.90
CA TYR A 12 18.44 -0.81 21.65
C TYR A 12 19.12 -1.56 20.53
N ILE A 13 18.36 -1.87 19.49
CA ILE A 13 18.89 -2.48 18.26
C ILE A 13 18.57 -1.49 17.13
N GLU A 14 19.60 -0.94 16.49
CA GLU A 14 19.47 -0.11 15.30
C GLU A 14 19.76 -0.96 14.06
N LEU A 15 18.84 -0.90 13.08
CA LEU A 15 19.04 -1.54 11.78
C LEU A 15 19.70 -0.53 10.86
N ASP A 16 20.92 -0.80 10.44
CA ASP A 16 21.77 0.10 9.64
C ASP A 16 21.88 -0.30 8.15
N HIS A 17 21.54 -1.56 7.84
CA HIS A 17 21.66 -2.05 6.47
C HIS A 17 20.38 -1.82 5.64
N VAL A 18 20.55 -1.20 4.47
CA VAL A 18 19.46 -0.94 3.51
C VAL A 18 19.42 -2.04 2.46
N PHE A 19 18.43 -2.94 2.55
CA PHE A 19 18.24 -4.04 1.57
C PHE A 19 17.43 -3.64 0.35
N ARG A 20 16.60 -2.58 0.44
CA ARG A 20 15.66 -2.20 -0.62
C ARG A 20 16.33 -1.48 -1.79
N GLN A 21 17.38 -0.72 -1.52
CA GLN A 21 18.10 0.08 -2.51
C GLN A 21 19.53 -0.42 -2.65
N THR A 22 20.01 -0.55 -3.87
CA THR A 22 21.38 -0.99 -4.18
C THR A 22 22.28 0.15 -4.66
N ASN A 23 21.68 1.28 -5.08
CA ASN A 23 22.45 2.44 -5.52
C ASN A 23 22.97 3.22 -4.30
N SER A 24 24.28 3.16 -4.05
CA SER A 24 24.93 3.76 -2.89
C SER A 24 24.82 5.30 -2.87
N GLU A 25 24.87 5.96 -4.04
CA GLU A 25 24.74 7.43 -4.13
C GLU A 25 23.32 7.86 -3.72
N PHE A 26 22.31 7.10 -4.13
CA PHE A 26 20.93 7.38 -3.76
C PHE A 26 20.67 7.11 -2.27
N ILE A 27 21.24 6.02 -1.71
CA ILE A 27 21.17 5.74 -0.27
C ILE A 27 21.81 6.87 0.53
N GLU A 28 22.98 7.34 0.13
CA GLU A 28 23.67 8.45 0.82
C GLU A 28 22.85 9.74 0.76
N LEU A 29 22.27 10.06 -0.40
CA LEU A 29 21.39 11.20 -0.57
C LEU A 29 20.17 11.13 0.35
N LEU A 30 19.51 9.97 0.44
CA LEU A 30 18.38 9.75 1.35
C LEU A 30 18.79 9.87 2.82
N ASN A 31 19.98 9.39 3.20
CA ASN A 31 20.53 9.52 4.54
C ASN A 31 20.79 11.00 4.90
N GLN A 32 21.32 11.79 3.96
CA GLN A 32 21.49 13.22 4.18
C GLN A 32 20.15 13.94 4.40
N VAL A 33 19.11 13.58 3.64
CA VAL A 33 17.74 14.11 3.86
C VAL A 33 17.24 13.71 5.25
N ARG A 34 17.34 12.42 5.60
CA ARG A 34 16.89 11.88 6.89
C ARG A 34 17.56 12.56 8.08
N ASN A 35 18.85 12.79 7.98
CA ASN A 35 19.67 13.35 9.05
C ASN A 35 19.68 14.89 9.08
N ASN A 36 18.88 15.53 8.18
CA ASN A 36 18.86 16.98 8.00
C ASN A 36 20.27 17.58 7.76
N SER A 37 21.08 16.87 6.98
CA SER A 37 22.47 17.23 6.63
C SER A 37 22.68 17.36 5.13
N LEU A 38 21.62 17.76 4.42
CA LEU A 38 21.62 17.86 2.95
C LEU A 38 22.61 18.92 2.48
N THR A 39 23.60 18.50 1.69
CA THR A 39 24.60 19.39 1.10
C THR A 39 24.03 20.10 -0.15
N ALA A 40 24.63 21.23 -0.53
CA ALA A 40 24.25 21.93 -1.77
C ALA A 40 24.43 21.04 -3.02
N GLN A 41 25.44 20.17 -3.03
CA GLN A 41 25.66 19.21 -4.12
C GLN A 41 24.54 18.17 -4.19
N ALA A 42 24.15 17.59 -3.04
CA ALA A 42 23.04 16.63 -2.97
C ALA A 42 21.71 17.26 -3.36
N LEU A 43 21.45 18.50 -2.93
CA LEU A 43 20.30 19.27 -3.36
C LEU A 43 20.28 19.49 -4.87
N ALA A 44 21.43 19.79 -5.50
CA ALA A 44 21.53 19.93 -6.94
C ALA A 44 21.22 18.60 -7.67
N VAL A 45 21.59 17.45 -7.12
CA VAL A 45 21.24 16.13 -7.67
C VAL A 45 19.73 15.90 -7.60
N LEU A 46 19.07 16.22 -6.48
CA LEU A 46 17.61 16.14 -6.35
C LEU A 46 16.92 17.07 -7.35
N ASN A 47 17.38 18.32 -7.49
CA ASN A 47 16.78 19.29 -8.37
C ASN A 47 16.86 18.91 -9.85
N LYS A 48 17.80 18.06 -10.27
CA LYS A 48 17.85 17.50 -11.63
C LYS A 48 16.61 16.64 -11.96
N ARG A 49 15.92 16.14 -10.94
CA ARG A 49 14.67 15.36 -11.11
C ARG A 49 13.42 16.24 -11.12
N TYR A 50 13.56 17.52 -10.82
CA TYR A 50 12.45 18.46 -10.90
C TYR A 50 12.15 18.77 -12.37
N ILE A 51 10.94 18.43 -12.80
CA ILE A 51 10.42 18.72 -14.14
C ILE A 51 9.22 19.65 -13.94
N PRO A 52 9.36 20.96 -14.29
CA PRO A 52 8.22 21.88 -14.25
C PRO A 52 7.10 21.34 -15.16
N ASP A 53 5.87 21.53 -14.74
CA ASP A 53 4.66 21.19 -15.53
C ASP A 53 4.63 19.72 -15.99
N PHE A 54 5.25 18.81 -15.20
CA PHE A 54 5.17 17.38 -15.47
C PHE A 54 3.72 16.90 -15.41
N GLU A 55 3.17 16.59 -16.55
CA GLU A 55 1.91 15.87 -16.65
C GLU A 55 2.20 14.39 -16.95
N PRO A 56 1.84 13.46 -16.05
CA PRO A 56 1.89 12.05 -16.35
C PRO A 56 0.94 11.80 -17.54
N THR A 57 1.50 11.64 -18.72
CA THR A 57 0.70 11.25 -19.88
C THR A 57 0.20 9.83 -19.66
N ARG A 58 -1.00 9.48 -20.16
CA ARG A 58 -1.56 8.13 -20.08
C ARG A 58 -0.64 7.05 -20.70
N GLN A 59 0.36 7.46 -21.47
CA GLN A 59 1.36 6.63 -22.12
C GLN A 59 2.63 6.44 -21.29
N ALA A 60 2.81 7.23 -20.22
CA ALA A 60 3.92 7.04 -19.28
C ALA A 60 3.50 6.03 -18.21
N ASP A 61 3.41 4.76 -18.58
CA ASP A 61 2.77 3.69 -17.80
C ASP A 61 3.46 3.36 -16.46
N ASN A 62 4.61 3.97 -16.15
CA ASN A 62 5.43 3.60 -15.02
C ASN A 62 5.49 4.63 -13.88
N TYR A 63 4.62 5.65 -13.86
CA TYR A 63 4.63 6.65 -12.79
C TYR A 63 3.44 6.51 -11.86
N ILE A 64 3.72 6.54 -10.55
CA ILE A 64 2.72 6.72 -9.50
C ILE A 64 2.89 8.12 -8.91
N THR A 65 1.80 8.84 -8.78
CA THR A 65 1.81 10.12 -8.09
C THR A 65 1.79 9.92 -6.59
N LEU A 66 2.82 10.39 -5.90
CA LEU A 66 2.86 10.41 -4.43
C LEU A 66 2.36 11.76 -3.92
N SER A 67 1.46 11.75 -2.95
CA SER A 67 0.92 12.98 -2.34
C SER A 67 0.88 12.87 -0.82
N THR A 68 0.97 14.00 -0.15
CA THR A 68 0.79 14.12 1.32
C THR A 68 -0.68 14.12 1.74
N HIS A 69 -1.63 14.37 0.81
CA HIS A 69 -3.05 14.58 1.13
C HIS A 69 -3.92 13.53 0.42
N ASN A 70 -4.81 12.88 1.19
CA ASN A 70 -5.79 11.92 0.65
C ASN A 70 -6.70 12.56 -0.39
N SER A 71 -7.20 13.77 -0.15
CA SER A 71 -8.11 14.46 -1.09
C SER A 71 -7.51 14.65 -2.49
N LYS A 72 -6.20 14.93 -2.58
CA LYS A 72 -5.49 15.04 -3.86
C LYS A 72 -5.36 13.69 -4.54
N VAL A 73 -5.05 12.65 -3.78
CA VAL A 73 -4.99 11.26 -4.27
C VAL A 73 -6.34 10.82 -4.82
N ASP A 74 -7.41 11.06 -4.06
CA ASP A 74 -8.77 10.68 -4.46
C ASP A 74 -9.22 11.42 -5.72
N ALA A 75 -8.89 12.71 -5.83
CA ALA A 75 -9.19 13.51 -7.01
C ALA A 75 -8.48 12.98 -8.28
N ILE A 76 -7.20 12.63 -8.17
CA ILE A 76 -6.43 12.05 -9.28
C ILE A 76 -7.03 10.69 -9.67
N ASN A 77 -7.20 9.78 -8.73
CA ASN A 77 -7.71 8.44 -8.99
C ASN A 77 -9.12 8.47 -9.60
N ARG A 78 -9.98 9.37 -9.11
CA ARG A 78 -11.33 9.57 -9.67
C ARG A 78 -11.25 10.07 -11.09
N ARG A 79 -10.48 11.12 -11.38
CA ARG A 79 -10.31 11.67 -12.72
C ARG A 79 -9.86 10.61 -13.72
N GLU A 80 -8.85 9.84 -13.38
CA GLU A 80 -8.32 8.78 -14.25
C GLU A 80 -9.33 7.65 -14.45
N MET A 81 -10.06 7.25 -13.39
CA MET A 81 -11.13 6.27 -13.48
C MET A 81 -12.29 6.75 -14.37
N GLU A 82 -12.69 8.02 -14.26
CA GLU A 82 -13.75 8.61 -15.10
C GLU A 82 -13.35 8.65 -16.58
N ALA A 83 -12.08 8.89 -16.85
CA ALA A 83 -11.54 8.95 -18.21
C ALA A 83 -11.56 7.58 -18.93
N LEU A 84 -11.64 6.46 -18.21
CA LEU A 84 -11.79 5.14 -18.78
C LEU A 84 -13.22 4.96 -19.31
N LYS A 85 -13.34 4.61 -20.62
CA LYS A 85 -14.66 4.40 -21.28
C LYS A 85 -15.27 3.02 -21.01
N ALA A 86 -14.53 2.11 -20.36
CA ALA A 86 -14.98 0.76 -20.08
C ALA A 86 -16.13 0.74 -19.06
N LYS A 87 -16.91 -0.34 -19.08
CA LYS A 87 -17.99 -0.59 -18.12
C LYS A 87 -17.43 -0.67 -16.69
N SER A 88 -18.15 -0.06 -15.77
CA SER A 88 -17.84 -0.08 -14.33
C SER A 88 -18.39 -1.32 -13.66
N TYR A 89 -17.61 -1.91 -12.77
CA TYR A 89 -18.00 -2.99 -11.87
C TYR A 89 -17.74 -2.56 -10.43
N THR A 90 -18.70 -2.88 -9.56
CA THR A 90 -18.62 -2.51 -8.14
C THR A 90 -18.66 -3.77 -7.29
N TYR A 91 -17.72 -3.84 -6.35
CA TYR A 91 -17.55 -4.93 -5.41
C TYR A 91 -17.71 -4.39 -3.99
N HIS A 92 -18.37 -5.14 -3.15
CA HIS A 92 -18.65 -4.76 -1.76
C HIS A 92 -17.92 -5.67 -0.79
N ALA A 93 -17.36 -5.08 0.26
CA ALA A 93 -16.78 -5.84 1.37
C ALA A 93 -17.87 -6.63 2.11
N THR A 94 -17.49 -7.80 2.62
CA THR A 94 -18.30 -8.56 3.57
C THR A 94 -17.71 -8.38 4.96
N ILE A 95 -18.49 -7.80 5.88
CA ILE A 95 -18.06 -7.56 7.25
C ILE A 95 -18.89 -8.48 8.15
N LYS A 96 -18.21 -9.20 9.04
CA LYS A 96 -18.84 -10.09 10.02
C LYS A 96 -18.39 -9.73 11.43
N ASN A 97 -19.31 -9.81 12.37
CA ASN A 97 -19.09 -9.59 13.78
C ASN A 97 -18.48 -8.19 14.08
N THR A 98 -17.56 -8.08 15.05
CA THR A 98 -17.02 -6.80 15.51
C THR A 98 -15.80 -6.40 14.69
N PHE A 99 -16.02 -5.59 13.64
CA PHE A 99 -14.92 -5.00 12.85
C PHE A 99 -15.24 -3.51 12.64
N PRO A 100 -14.73 -2.60 13.50
CA PRO A 100 -15.05 -1.19 13.44
C PRO A 100 -14.46 -0.51 12.21
N GLU A 101 -15.14 0.53 11.70
CA GLU A 101 -14.74 1.26 10.48
C GLU A 101 -13.32 1.85 10.56
N SER A 102 -12.90 2.26 11.76
CA SER A 102 -11.53 2.77 11.98
C SER A 102 -10.41 1.76 11.70
N MET A 103 -10.75 0.46 11.64
CA MET A 103 -9.84 -0.64 11.35
C MET A 103 -9.92 -1.12 9.89
N PHE A 104 -10.81 -0.54 9.08
CA PHE A 104 -10.93 -0.98 7.67
C PHE A 104 -9.61 -0.81 6.92
N PRO A 105 -9.12 -1.87 6.29
CA PRO A 105 -7.87 -1.81 5.53
C PRO A 105 -8.04 -0.98 4.24
N MET A 106 -9.29 -0.85 3.78
CA MET A 106 -9.68 -0.15 2.56
C MET A 106 -11.16 0.25 2.60
N ASP A 107 -11.63 0.96 1.59
CA ASP A 107 -13.04 1.32 1.46
C ASP A 107 -13.92 0.07 1.29
N GLN A 108 -15.13 0.10 1.83
CA GLN A 108 -16.09 -1.00 1.72
C GLN A 108 -16.55 -1.25 0.28
N VAL A 109 -16.44 -0.24 -0.57
CA VAL A 109 -16.88 -0.28 -1.95
C VAL A 109 -15.70 -0.06 -2.88
N LEU A 110 -15.40 -1.05 -3.69
CA LEU A 110 -14.36 -1.00 -4.72
C LEU A 110 -15.02 -0.94 -6.09
N THR A 111 -14.85 0.16 -6.80
CA THR A 111 -15.32 0.32 -8.17
C THR A 111 -14.14 0.27 -9.13
N LEU A 112 -14.20 -0.58 -10.13
CA LEU A 112 -13.16 -0.80 -11.11
C LEU A 112 -13.72 -0.78 -12.55
N LYS A 113 -12.83 -0.44 -13.49
CA LYS A 113 -13.03 -0.59 -14.94
C LYS A 113 -11.82 -1.32 -15.53
N VAL A 114 -11.99 -1.99 -16.65
CA VAL A 114 -10.86 -2.52 -17.43
C VAL A 114 -9.95 -1.34 -17.81
N GLY A 115 -8.64 -1.50 -17.64
CA GLY A 115 -7.64 -0.45 -17.78
C GLY A 115 -7.34 0.33 -16.49
N ALA A 116 -8.03 0.03 -15.38
CA ALA A 116 -7.73 0.68 -14.10
C ALA A 116 -6.37 0.23 -13.57
N ARG A 117 -5.55 1.21 -13.16
CA ARG A 117 -4.30 0.93 -12.44
C ARG A 117 -4.61 0.62 -10.99
N VAL A 118 -4.08 -0.49 -10.51
CA VAL A 118 -4.32 -0.98 -9.16
C VAL A 118 -3.02 -1.39 -8.47
N MET A 119 -3.09 -1.42 -7.16
CA MET A 119 -2.04 -1.92 -6.28
C MET A 119 -2.64 -2.94 -5.33
N PHE A 120 -1.94 -4.05 -5.14
CA PHE A 120 -2.27 -5.01 -4.09
C PHE A 120 -1.93 -4.42 -2.72
N ILE A 121 -2.85 -4.59 -1.76
CA ILE A 121 -2.71 -4.04 -0.39
C ILE A 121 -2.54 -5.11 0.67
N LYS A 122 -2.28 -6.33 0.25
CA LYS A 122 -2.01 -7.49 1.11
C LYS A 122 -1.07 -8.44 0.36
N ASN A 123 -0.30 -9.23 1.10
CA ASN A 123 0.44 -10.34 0.50
C ASN A 123 -0.54 -11.47 0.16
N ASP A 124 -0.30 -12.15 -0.93
CA ASP A 124 -1.04 -13.33 -1.34
C ASP A 124 -0.95 -14.41 -0.26
N SER A 125 -2.11 -14.84 0.25
CA SER A 125 -2.21 -15.91 1.25
C SER A 125 -2.16 -17.31 0.64
N SER A 126 -2.26 -17.44 -0.69
CA SER A 126 -2.19 -18.70 -1.42
C SER A 126 -0.78 -19.35 -1.33
N GLN A 127 -0.66 -20.58 -1.76
CA GLN A 127 0.64 -21.25 -1.86
C GLN A 127 1.50 -20.69 -2.98
N GLU A 128 0.88 -20.15 -4.01
CA GLU A 128 1.54 -19.69 -5.24
C GLU A 128 2.28 -18.35 -5.04
N LYS A 129 1.85 -17.53 -4.07
CA LYS A 129 2.48 -16.23 -3.76
C LYS A 129 2.63 -15.31 -4.97
N LEU A 130 1.59 -15.19 -5.78
CA LEU A 130 1.61 -14.48 -7.05
C LEU A 130 1.79 -12.96 -6.89
N TYR A 131 1.38 -12.40 -5.74
CA TYR A 131 1.49 -10.99 -5.47
C TYR A 131 1.91 -10.69 -4.02
N TYR A 132 2.40 -9.49 -3.82
CA TYR A 132 2.76 -8.94 -2.52
C TYR A 132 2.15 -7.56 -2.31
N ASN A 133 2.11 -7.10 -1.08
CA ASN A 133 1.64 -5.75 -0.74
C ASN A 133 2.51 -4.68 -1.42
N GLY A 134 1.91 -3.87 -2.27
CA GLY A 134 2.57 -2.87 -3.09
C GLY A 134 2.79 -3.26 -4.54
N LYS A 135 2.59 -4.54 -4.93
CA LYS A 135 2.68 -4.96 -6.34
C LYS A 135 1.65 -4.22 -7.18
N LEU A 136 2.10 -3.67 -8.30
CA LEU A 136 1.28 -2.89 -9.21
C LEU A 136 0.79 -3.74 -10.38
N GLY A 137 -0.32 -3.31 -10.95
CA GLY A 137 -0.84 -3.92 -12.17
C GLY A 137 -1.98 -3.12 -12.78
N VAL A 138 -2.45 -3.61 -13.92
CA VAL A 138 -3.59 -3.06 -14.66
C VAL A 138 -4.69 -4.10 -14.72
N VAL A 139 -5.92 -3.67 -14.47
CA VAL A 139 -7.09 -4.54 -14.59
C VAL A 139 -7.32 -4.85 -16.06
N THR A 140 -7.24 -6.13 -16.42
CA THR A 140 -7.40 -6.62 -17.82
C THR A 140 -8.74 -7.27 -18.09
N ALA A 141 -9.37 -7.87 -17.07
CA ALA A 141 -10.73 -8.39 -17.19
C ALA A 141 -11.52 -8.23 -15.89
N LEU A 142 -12.84 -8.04 -16.02
CA LEU A 142 -13.78 -7.89 -14.90
C LEU A 142 -15.07 -8.66 -15.19
N SER A 143 -15.55 -9.33 -14.16
CA SER A 143 -16.90 -9.92 -14.12
C SER A 143 -17.58 -9.53 -12.80
N LYS A 144 -18.74 -10.10 -12.50
CA LYS A 144 -19.40 -9.87 -11.19
C LYS A 144 -18.61 -10.43 -10.00
N THR A 145 -17.82 -11.46 -10.25
CA THR A 145 -17.14 -12.25 -9.21
C THR A 145 -15.63 -12.43 -9.44
N THR A 146 -15.12 -11.98 -10.58
CA THR A 146 -13.73 -12.19 -10.96
C THR A 146 -13.08 -10.87 -11.36
N ILE A 147 -11.89 -10.65 -10.88
CA ILE A 147 -11.00 -9.53 -11.26
C ILE A 147 -9.71 -10.13 -11.77
N THR A 148 -9.30 -9.80 -12.98
CA THR A 148 -8.00 -10.20 -13.53
C THR A 148 -7.10 -8.98 -13.64
N VAL A 149 -5.90 -9.10 -13.11
CA VAL A 149 -4.88 -8.05 -13.12
C VAL A 149 -3.62 -8.57 -13.81
N THR A 150 -3.12 -7.81 -14.78
CA THR A 150 -1.79 -8.03 -15.34
C THR A 150 -0.81 -7.14 -14.61
N CYS A 151 0.18 -7.74 -13.96
CA CYS A 151 1.21 -7.04 -13.19
C CYS A 151 2.33 -6.51 -14.10
N GLU A 152 3.22 -5.66 -13.57
CA GLU A 152 4.32 -5.04 -14.32
C GLU A 152 5.37 -6.06 -14.84
N ASP A 153 5.41 -7.25 -14.25
CA ASP A 153 6.23 -8.39 -14.68
C ASP A 153 5.52 -9.32 -15.69
N ASP A 154 4.47 -8.82 -16.36
CA ASP A 154 3.60 -9.55 -17.29
C ASP A 154 2.87 -10.76 -16.66
N MET A 155 2.93 -10.92 -15.33
CA MET A 155 2.20 -11.96 -14.63
C MET A 155 0.71 -11.62 -14.61
N VAL A 156 -0.12 -12.57 -15.05
CA VAL A 156 -1.59 -12.45 -15.01
C VAL A 156 -2.10 -13.13 -13.75
N VAL A 157 -2.80 -12.36 -12.92
CA VAL A 157 -3.34 -12.82 -11.63
C VAL A 157 -4.87 -12.76 -11.66
N GLU A 158 -5.52 -13.89 -11.40
CA GLU A 158 -6.92 -13.90 -11.01
C GLU A 158 -7.02 -13.59 -9.53
N VAL A 159 -7.56 -12.41 -9.22
CA VAL A 159 -7.58 -11.89 -7.85
C VAL A 159 -8.75 -12.49 -7.09
N HIS A 160 -8.46 -13.12 -5.98
CA HIS A 160 -9.44 -13.62 -5.02
C HIS A 160 -9.64 -12.65 -3.86
N SER A 161 -10.79 -12.75 -3.19
CA SER A 161 -11.06 -11.99 -1.98
C SER A 161 -10.19 -12.49 -0.83
N GLU A 162 -9.65 -11.56 -0.06
CA GLU A 162 -8.85 -11.79 1.13
C GLU A 162 -9.60 -11.39 2.39
N THR A 163 -9.27 -12.02 3.50
CA THR A 163 -9.89 -11.74 4.79
C THR A 163 -8.88 -11.12 5.74
N TRP A 164 -9.27 -10.01 6.38
CA TRP A 164 -8.59 -9.39 7.51
C TRP A 164 -9.36 -9.71 8.78
N GLU A 165 -8.63 -10.01 9.85
CA GLU A 165 -9.17 -10.41 11.13
C GLU A 165 -8.97 -9.32 12.17
N ASN A 166 -10.00 -9.06 12.97
CA ASN A 166 -9.89 -8.30 14.20
C ASN A 166 -9.69 -9.29 15.35
N ILE A 167 -8.48 -9.30 15.91
CA ILE A 167 -8.05 -10.26 16.94
C ILE A 167 -8.05 -9.55 18.29
N ARG A 168 -8.74 -10.12 19.26
CA ARG A 168 -8.65 -9.75 20.67
C ARG A 168 -7.63 -10.66 21.36
N TYR A 169 -6.68 -10.05 22.04
CA TYR A 169 -5.74 -10.75 22.89
C TYR A 169 -6.19 -10.66 24.33
N THR A 170 -6.26 -11.79 25.04
CA THR A 170 -6.56 -11.86 26.46
C THR A 170 -5.41 -12.54 27.18
N SER A 171 -4.93 -11.95 28.28
CA SER A 171 -3.99 -12.59 29.18
C SER A 171 -4.79 -13.29 30.28
N ASP A 172 -4.56 -14.58 30.44
CA ASP A 172 -5.09 -15.29 31.61
C ASP A 172 -4.12 -15.03 32.78
N THR A 173 -4.63 -14.39 33.83
CA THR A 173 -3.81 -13.99 35.01
C THR A 173 -3.24 -15.17 35.79
N GLY A 174 -3.53 -16.42 35.39
CA GLY A 174 -3.04 -17.65 36.00
C GLY A 174 -2.12 -18.54 35.14
N ALA A 175 -1.95 -18.18 33.85
CA ALA A 175 -1.03 -18.87 32.96
C ALA A 175 -0.24 -17.85 32.16
N ASP A 176 1.08 -18.03 32.01
CA ASP A 176 1.97 -17.19 31.17
C ASP A 176 1.64 -17.31 29.67
N THR A 177 0.36 -17.46 29.32
CA THR A 177 -0.09 -17.65 27.95
C THR A 177 -1.03 -16.54 27.52
N ILE A 178 -0.81 -16.01 26.33
CA ILE A 178 -1.71 -15.06 25.68
C ILE A 178 -2.66 -15.84 24.79
N ALA A 179 -3.97 -15.80 25.11
CA ALA A 179 -5.00 -16.34 24.24
C ALA A 179 -5.41 -15.28 23.19
N SER A 180 -5.70 -15.74 21.97
CA SER A 180 -6.21 -14.88 20.90
C SER A 180 -7.55 -15.38 20.40
N GLU A 181 -8.48 -14.46 20.15
CA GLU A 181 -9.82 -14.72 19.63
C GLU A 181 -10.09 -13.80 18.44
N VAL A 182 -10.56 -14.36 17.32
CA VAL A 182 -11.04 -13.56 16.19
C VAL A 182 -12.45 -13.05 16.50
N ILE A 183 -12.57 -11.76 16.78
CA ILE A 183 -13.83 -11.11 17.15
C ILE A 183 -14.57 -10.48 15.98
N GLY A 184 -13.96 -10.41 14.80
CA GLY A 184 -14.58 -9.93 13.58
C GLY A 184 -13.71 -10.09 12.36
N THR A 185 -14.33 -10.03 11.18
CA THR A 185 -13.62 -10.16 9.90
C THR A 185 -14.12 -9.13 8.89
N PHE A 186 -13.19 -8.69 8.02
CA PHE A 186 -13.44 -7.87 6.85
C PHE A 186 -12.90 -8.63 5.62
N THR A 187 -13.78 -8.99 4.68
CA THR A 187 -13.41 -9.75 3.48
C THR A 187 -13.67 -8.90 2.24
N HIS A 188 -12.65 -8.69 1.42
CA HIS A 188 -12.72 -7.93 0.17
C HIS A 188 -11.59 -8.30 -0.79
N TYR A 189 -11.67 -7.85 -2.05
CA TYR A 189 -10.55 -7.93 -2.97
C TYR A 189 -9.40 -7.03 -2.50
N PRO A 190 -8.16 -7.52 -2.40
CA PRO A 190 -7.03 -6.78 -1.83
C PRO A 190 -6.44 -5.76 -2.81
N LEU A 191 -7.28 -4.94 -3.42
CA LEU A 191 -6.90 -3.99 -4.47
C LEU A 191 -7.29 -2.55 -4.09
N ARG A 192 -6.47 -1.62 -4.53
CA ARG A 192 -6.73 -0.18 -4.45
C ARG A 192 -6.31 0.49 -5.76
N LEU A 193 -6.99 1.58 -6.14
CA LEU A 193 -6.56 2.41 -7.27
C LEU A 193 -5.16 2.98 -7.01
N ALA A 194 -4.32 3.02 -8.05
CA ALA A 194 -2.91 3.32 -7.92
C ALA A 194 -2.34 4.24 -9.01
N TRP A 195 -3.12 5.17 -9.56
CA TRP A 195 -2.56 6.31 -10.29
C TRP A 195 -1.92 7.32 -9.33
N ALA A 196 -2.50 7.44 -8.13
CA ALA A 196 -1.93 8.18 -7.02
C ALA A 196 -2.12 7.43 -5.71
N ILE A 197 -1.15 7.58 -4.80
CA ILE A 197 -1.21 7.07 -3.42
C ILE A 197 -0.63 8.10 -2.46
N THR A 198 -0.96 7.99 -1.17
CA THR A 198 -0.31 8.86 -0.17
C THR A 198 1.06 8.34 0.20
N ILE A 199 1.98 9.24 0.53
CA ILE A 199 3.34 8.89 0.97
C ILE A 199 3.32 7.96 2.20
N HIS A 200 2.34 8.11 3.11
CA HIS A 200 2.21 7.22 4.26
C HIS A 200 1.89 5.77 3.85
N LYS A 201 1.03 5.60 2.84
CA LYS A 201 0.69 4.27 2.31
C LYS A 201 1.81 3.69 1.43
N ALA A 202 2.69 4.55 0.90
CA ALA A 202 3.86 4.15 0.14
C ALA A 202 5.03 3.68 1.02
N GLN A 203 5.01 3.99 2.32
CA GLN A 203 6.05 3.54 3.24
C GLN A 203 6.06 2.01 3.33
N GLY A 204 7.24 1.44 3.20
CA GLY A 204 7.41 -0.02 3.21
C GLY A 204 7.13 -0.73 1.88
N LEU A 205 6.63 -0.03 0.86
CA LEU A 205 6.46 -0.58 -0.48
C LEU A 205 7.75 -0.50 -1.29
N THR A 206 7.90 -1.41 -2.26
CA THR A 206 8.97 -1.39 -3.26
C THR A 206 8.35 -0.94 -4.58
N PHE A 207 8.99 0.03 -5.23
CA PHE A 207 8.63 0.56 -6.54
C PHE A 207 9.76 0.33 -7.51
#